data_f27416f822b969f30f6dedc0f0d6106e
#
_entry.id   f27416f822b969f30f6dedc0f0d6106e
#
_cell.length_a   1.000
_cell.length_b   1.000
_cell.length_c   1.000
_cell.angle_alpha   90.00
_cell.angle_beta   90.00
_cell.angle_gamma   90.00
#
_symmetry.space_group_name_H-M   'P 1'
#
loop_
_entity.id
_entity.type
_entity.pdbx_description
1 polymer ?
#
loop_
_entity_poly.entity_id
_entity_poly.type
_entity_poly.pdbx_seq_one_letter_code
_entity_poly.pdbx_strand_id
1 'polypeptide(L)'
;MKTKVFSHEFNEVFISEGVNFFDERGQFKKAIYGKKVLEMMGSVNELLCIKSNKNVIRGLHFQDPPEAISKFITCIEGKVLDVFLDIRKNSNTYGKYGSKVLEDSDNKGLFIPEGFAHGYSVLSDSATVVYLQSGDYSPEHDGSINPLSLDIDWKVEKPI
;
A
#
# COMPACT_ATOMS: atom_id res chain seq x y z
N MET A 1 -16.85 -2.58 9.89
CA MET A 1 -15.75 -2.48 8.92
C MET A 1 -16.16 -3.17 7.64
N LYS A 2 -15.99 -2.52 6.50
CA LYS A 2 -16.20 -3.16 5.21
C LYS A 2 -14.83 -3.42 4.59
N THR A 3 -14.43 -4.68 4.51
CA THR A 3 -13.29 -5.12 3.71
C THR A 3 -13.86 -5.68 2.42
N LYS A 4 -13.42 -5.19 1.28
CA LYS A 4 -13.87 -5.64 -0.03
C LYS A 4 -12.69 -5.94 -0.92
N VAL A 5 -12.83 -6.86 -1.86
CA VAL A 5 -11.83 -7.11 -2.89
C VAL A 5 -11.58 -5.82 -3.69
N PHE A 6 -10.35 -5.63 -4.13
CA PHE A 6 -9.97 -4.47 -4.94
C PHE A 6 -10.76 -4.45 -6.25
N SER A 7 -10.72 -5.55 -6.99
CA SER A 7 -11.47 -5.77 -8.22
C SER A 7 -11.67 -7.27 -8.47
N HIS A 8 -12.46 -7.63 -9.46
CA HIS A 8 -12.63 -9.03 -9.89
C HIS A 8 -11.29 -9.62 -10.40
N GLU A 9 -10.46 -8.81 -11.06
CA GLU A 9 -9.17 -9.22 -11.59
C GLU A 9 -8.13 -9.41 -10.47
N PHE A 10 -8.10 -8.51 -9.48
CA PHE A 10 -7.21 -8.56 -8.31
C PHE A 10 -8.01 -8.94 -7.06
N ASN A 11 -8.54 -10.14 -7.02
CA ASN A 11 -9.41 -10.60 -5.94
C ASN A 11 -8.67 -10.95 -4.63
N GLU A 12 -7.35 -10.98 -4.64
CA GLU A 12 -6.48 -11.21 -3.48
C GLU A 12 -6.03 -9.89 -2.81
N VAL A 13 -6.18 -8.75 -3.51
CA VAL A 13 -5.93 -7.42 -2.98
C VAL A 13 -7.23 -6.87 -2.38
N PHE A 14 -7.18 -6.30 -1.17
CA PHE A 14 -8.37 -5.85 -0.47
C PHE A 14 -8.29 -4.39 -0.05
N ILE A 15 -9.40 -3.68 -0.22
CA ILE A 15 -9.61 -2.34 0.35
C ILE A 15 -10.30 -2.51 1.71
N SER A 16 -9.72 -1.93 2.74
CA SER A 16 -10.29 -1.84 4.08
C SER A 16 -10.77 -0.41 4.33
N GLU A 17 -11.97 -0.27 4.85
CA GLU A 17 -12.51 1.02 5.30
C GLU A 17 -12.44 1.06 6.83
N GLY A 18 -11.64 1.97 7.36
CA GLY A 18 -11.53 2.25 8.78
C GLY A 18 -12.68 3.15 9.27
N VAL A 19 -12.51 3.71 10.45
CA VAL A 19 -13.50 4.60 11.07
C VAL A 19 -12.86 5.93 11.44
N ASN A 20 -13.52 7.03 11.06
CA ASN A 20 -13.14 8.39 11.42
C ASN A 20 -14.18 9.00 12.34
N PHE A 21 -13.71 9.66 13.39
CA PHE A 21 -14.52 10.49 14.26
C PHE A 21 -13.90 11.89 14.32
N PHE A 22 -14.77 12.89 14.25
CA PHE A 22 -14.40 14.29 14.33
C PHE A 22 -15.20 14.94 15.46
N ASP A 23 -14.53 15.69 16.33
CA ASP A 23 -15.14 16.54 17.33
C ASP A 23 -14.29 17.81 17.55
N GLU A 24 -14.63 18.63 18.54
CA GLU A 24 -13.91 19.87 18.87
C GLU A 24 -12.43 19.65 19.26
N ARG A 25 -12.04 18.42 19.61
CA ARG A 25 -10.65 18.05 19.95
C ARG A 25 -9.82 17.68 18.72
N GLY A 26 -10.46 17.49 17.54
CA GLY A 26 -9.82 17.14 16.29
C GLY A 26 -10.33 15.83 15.69
N GLN A 27 -9.44 14.99 15.20
CA GLN A 27 -9.76 13.77 14.48
C GLN A 27 -9.21 12.53 15.19
N PHE A 28 -10.06 11.52 15.33
CA PHE A 28 -9.68 10.19 15.79
C PHE A 28 -9.89 9.19 14.66
N LYS A 29 -8.80 8.48 14.27
CA LYS A 29 -8.80 7.49 13.19
C LYS A 29 -8.55 6.10 13.74
N LYS A 30 -9.37 5.13 13.30
CA LYS A 30 -9.04 3.69 13.36
C LYS A 30 -8.76 3.22 11.94
N ALA A 31 -7.50 3.23 11.52
CA ALA A 31 -7.10 2.80 10.19
C ALA A 31 -7.33 1.29 10.00
N ILE A 32 -7.08 0.50 11.03
CA ILE A 32 -7.50 -0.89 11.13
C ILE A 32 -8.60 -0.99 12.18
N TYR A 33 -9.74 -1.53 11.77
CA TYR A 33 -10.88 -1.75 12.67
C TYR A 33 -11.42 -3.17 12.49
N GLY A 34 -11.29 -3.97 13.56
CA GLY A 34 -11.64 -5.39 13.56
C GLY A 34 -10.47 -6.27 13.10
N LYS A 35 -10.66 -7.58 13.20
CA LYS A 35 -9.59 -8.57 13.04
C LYS A 35 -9.29 -8.99 11.61
N LYS A 36 -10.16 -8.69 10.65
CA LYS A 36 -10.06 -9.20 9.27
C LYS A 36 -8.73 -8.89 8.57
N VAL A 37 -8.23 -7.65 8.69
CA VAL A 37 -6.94 -7.27 8.10
C VAL A 37 -5.79 -8.05 8.74
N LEU A 38 -5.80 -8.15 10.08
CA LEU A 38 -4.77 -8.88 10.82
C LEU A 38 -4.80 -10.38 10.53
N GLU A 39 -6.01 -10.96 10.35
CA GLU A 39 -6.16 -12.36 9.93
C GLU A 39 -5.59 -12.59 8.51
N MET A 40 -5.78 -11.64 7.60
CA MET A 40 -5.24 -11.72 6.25
C MET A 40 -3.71 -11.57 6.23
N MET A 41 -3.15 -10.75 7.11
CA MET A 41 -1.70 -10.59 7.25
C MET A 41 -1.03 -11.80 7.91
N GLY A 42 -1.74 -12.54 8.75
CA GLY A 42 -1.20 -13.64 9.54
C GLY A 42 -0.31 -13.18 10.71
N SER A 43 0.73 -12.41 10.43
CA SER A 43 1.60 -11.75 11.42
C SER A 43 1.74 -10.26 11.11
N VAL A 44 2.21 -9.51 12.08
CA VAL A 44 2.68 -8.12 11.89
C VAL A 44 4.02 -8.02 12.61
N ASN A 45 5.09 -7.93 11.85
CA ASN A 45 6.45 -7.87 12.38
C ASN A 45 6.97 -6.42 12.42
N GLU A 46 6.60 -5.61 11.41
CA GLU A 46 7.07 -4.24 11.31
C GLU A 46 5.92 -3.25 11.11
N LEU A 47 6.08 -2.06 11.71
CA LEU A 47 5.28 -0.88 11.45
C LEU A 47 6.20 0.23 10.98
N LEU A 48 5.98 0.74 9.75
CA LEU A 48 6.75 1.83 9.19
C LEU A 48 5.87 3.07 9.07
N CYS A 49 6.44 4.23 9.37
CA CYS A 49 5.80 5.53 9.18
C CYS A 49 6.72 6.38 8.29
N ILE A 50 6.26 6.70 7.08
CA ILE A 50 7.10 7.32 6.06
C ILE A 50 6.47 8.65 5.63
N LYS A 51 7.19 9.76 5.85
CA LYS A 51 6.82 11.07 5.32
C LYS A 51 7.58 11.35 4.03
N SER A 52 6.87 11.80 3.00
CA SER A 52 7.44 12.08 1.68
C SER A 52 6.87 13.39 1.14
N ASN A 53 7.69 14.11 0.38
CA ASN A 53 7.34 15.38 -0.24
C ASN A 53 6.58 15.16 -1.56
N LYS A 54 5.99 16.22 -2.09
CA LYS A 54 5.29 16.25 -3.39
C LYS A 54 6.15 15.67 -4.52
N ASN A 55 5.51 14.97 -5.43
CA ASN A 55 6.11 14.34 -6.62
C ASN A 55 7.09 13.19 -6.33
N VAL A 56 7.33 12.85 -5.06
CA VAL A 56 8.14 11.66 -4.73
C VAL A 56 7.40 10.41 -5.18
N ILE A 57 8.14 9.50 -5.84
CA ILE A 57 7.73 8.12 -6.08
C ILE A 57 8.63 7.22 -5.23
N ARG A 58 8.04 6.34 -4.44
CA ARG A 58 8.74 5.28 -3.71
C ARG A 58 8.33 3.93 -4.23
N GLY A 59 9.30 3.06 -4.48
CA GLY A 59 9.07 1.70 -4.95
C GLY A 59 9.52 1.51 -6.40
N LEU A 60 9.07 0.50 -7.06
CA LEU A 60 8.27 -0.61 -6.53
C LEU A 60 9.16 -1.59 -5.78
N HIS A 61 8.85 -1.90 -4.51
CA HIS A 61 9.63 -2.81 -3.66
C HIS A 61 8.86 -4.10 -3.35
N PHE A 62 9.60 -5.19 -3.25
CA PHE A 62 9.10 -6.51 -2.87
C PHE A 62 10.20 -7.30 -2.15
N GLN A 63 9.86 -8.40 -1.52
CA GLN A 63 10.82 -9.42 -1.12
C GLN A 63 10.48 -10.73 -1.81
N ASP A 64 11.52 -11.41 -2.30
CA ASP A 64 11.40 -12.72 -2.93
C ASP A 64 11.20 -13.82 -1.89
N PRO A 65 10.53 -14.95 -2.24
CA PRO A 65 10.49 -16.12 -1.38
C PRO A 65 11.90 -16.63 -1.04
N PRO A 66 12.12 -17.19 0.18
CA PRO A 66 11.10 -17.51 1.18
C PRO A 66 10.69 -16.33 2.07
N GLU A 67 11.29 -15.16 1.91
CA GLU A 67 11.06 -13.98 2.76
C GLU A 67 10.03 -12.99 2.17
N ALA A 68 9.12 -13.51 1.34
CA ALA A 68 8.04 -12.69 0.78
C ALA A 68 7.13 -12.15 1.89
N ILE A 69 6.69 -10.90 1.73
CA ILE A 69 5.89 -10.19 2.75
C ILE A 69 4.58 -9.68 2.18
N SER A 70 3.53 -9.75 2.98
CA SER A 70 2.29 -9.02 2.75
C SER A 70 2.35 -7.64 3.42
N LYS A 71 1.60 -6.68 2.89
CA LYS A 71 1.59 -5.30 3.37
C LYS A 71 0.15 -4.82 3.57
N PHE A 72 -0.05 -4.02 4.62
CA PHE A 72 -1.23 -3.19 4.75
C PHE A 72 -0.80 -1.73 4.79
N ILE A 73 -1.37 -0.92 3.92
CA ILE A 73 -0.96 0.47 3.70
C ILE A 73 -2.14 1.41 3.96
N THR A 74 -1.90 2.53 4.63
CA THR A 74 -2.88 3.62 4.79
C THR A 74 -2.19 4.97 4.79
N CYS A 75 -2.85 5.99 4.23
CA CYS A 75 -2.40 7.37 4.27
C CYS A 75 -3.03 8.06 5.49
N ILE A 76 -2.19 8.60 6.38
CA ILE A 76 -2.64 9.27 7.61
C ILE A 76 -2.56 10.80 7.53
N GLU A 77 -1.79 11.33 6.57
CA GLU A 77 -1.67 12.75 6.26
C GLU A 77 -1.47 12.92 4.75
N GLY A 78 -2.24 13.81 4.12
CA GLY A 78 -2.13 14.12 2.69
C GLY A 78 -2.76 13.06 1.79
N LYS A 79 -2.20 12.91 0.58
CA LYS A 79 -2.78 12.09 -0.50
C LYS A 79 -1.67 11.40 -1.31
N VAL A 80 -1.87 10.12 -1.60
CA VAL A 80 -0.97 9.33 -2.44
C VAL A 80 -1.76 8.53 -3.48
N LEU A 81 -1.13 8.24 -4.61
CA LEU A 81 -1.53 7.15 -5.50
C LEU A 81 -0.73 5.92 -5.11
N ASP A 82 -1.38 4.98 -4.50
CA ASP A 82 -0.82 3.68 -4.12
C ASP A 82 -0.92 2.71 -5.29
N VAL A 83 0.16 1.98 -5.59
CA VAL A 83 0.28 1.10 -6.76
C VAL A 83 0.84 -0.25 -6.34
N PHE A 84 0.24 -1.32 -6.81
CA PHE A 84 0.73 -2.68 -6.69
C PHE A 84 0.83 -3.34 -8.06
N LEU A 85 1.85 -4.15 -8.26
CA LEU A 85 2.16 -4.88 -9.50
C LEU A 85 2.27 -6.37 -9.18
N ASP A 86 1.52 -7.22 -9.87
CA ASP A 86 1.65 -8.67 -9.72
C ASP A 86 2.95 -9.17 -10.39
N ILE A 87 3.87 -9.71 -9.59
CA ILE A 87 5.15 -10.24 -10.06
C ILE A 87 5.21 -11.79 -10.02
N ARG A 88 4.10 -12.46 -9.74
CA ARG A 88 4.01 -13.93 -9.68
C ARG A 88 3.91 -14.52 -11.08
N LYS A 89 4.97 -15.17 -11.55
CA LYS A 89 5.09 -15.67 -12.93
C LYS A 89 3.96 -16.60 -13.40
N ASN A 90 3.29 -17.29 -12.47
CA ASN A 90 2.21 -18.22 -12.79
C ASN A 90 0.80 -17.62 -12.55
N SER A 91 0.71 -16.32 -12.26
CA SER A 91 -0.55 -15.63 -12.05
C SER A 91 -1.19 -15.20 -13.38
N ASN A 92 -2.51 -15.22 -13.46
CA ASN A 92 -3.27 -14.67 -14.59
C ASN A 92 -3.14 -13.13 -14.70
N THR A 93 -2.65 -12.49 -13.65
CA THR A 93 -2.40 -11.04 -13.59
C THR A 93 -0.93 -10.67 -13.58
N TYR A 94 -0.04 -11.63 -13.89
CA TYR A 94 1.40 -11.36 -13.99
C TYR A 94 1.70 -10.16 -14.89
N GLY A 95 2.48 -9.22 -14.39
CA GLY A 95 2.87 -7.99 -15.08
C GLY A 95 1.76 -6.93 -15.16
N LYS A 96 0.57 -7.19 -14.62
CA LYS A 96 -0.50 -6.19 -14.50
C LYS A 96 -0.43 -5.47 -13.15
N TYR A 97 -0.83 -4.22 -13.15
CA TYR A 97 -0.87 -3.41 -11.93
C TYR A 97 -2.28 -2.91 -11.62
N GLY A 98 -2.51 -2.61 -10.36
CA GLY A 98 -3.65 -1.85 -9.90
C GLY A 98 -3.20 -0.63 -9.12
N SER A 99 -4.05 0.39 -9.07
CA SER A 99 -3.76 1.60 -8.31
C SER A 99 -4.98 2.10 -7.55
N LYS A 100 -4.72 2.77 -6.42
CA LYS A 100 -5.75 3.35 -5.57
C LYS A 100 -5.27 4.65 -4.95
N VAL A 101 -6.06 5.70 -5.07
CA VAL A 101 -5.83 6.91 -4.28
C VAL A 101 -6.19 6.60 -2.83
N LEU A 102 -5.23 6.86 -1.93
CA LEU A 102 -5.40 6.85 -0.48
C LEU A 102 -5.18 8.27 0.03
N GLU A 103 -6.10 8.76 0.84
CA GLU A 103 -6.02 10.10 1.44
C GLU A 103 -6.48 10.08 2.89
N ASP A 104 -5.98 11.05 3.64
CA ASP A 104 -6.26 11.12 5.08
C ASP A 104 -7.75 11.33 5.40
N SER A 105 -8.52 11.92 4.50
CA SER A 105 -9.93 12.21 4.68
C SER A 105 -10.83 10.97 4.61
N ASP A 106 -10.45 9.92 3.85
CA ASP A 106 -11.34 8.79 3.58
C ASP A 106 -11.06 7.54 4.44
N ASN A 107 -9.94 7.56 5.19
CA ASN A 107 -9.51 6.49 6.11
C ASN A 107 -9.58 5.07 5.50
N LYS A 108 -9.13 4.95 4.26
CA LYS A 108 -9.01 3.67 3.59
C LYS A 108 -7.60 3.13 3.72
N GLY A 109 -7.49 1.81 3.73
CA GLY A 109 -6.24 1.09 3.63
C GLY A 109 -6.29 0.04 2.56
N LEU A 110 -5.14 -0.37 2.08
CA LEU A 110 -4.96 -1.39 1.07
C LEU A 110 -4.16 -2.55 1.66
N PHE A 111 -4.71 -3.76 1.59
CA PHE A 111 -3.97 -4.99 1.85
C PHE A 111 -3.46 -5.55 0.53
N ILE A 112 -2.17 -5.79 0.46
CA ILE A 112 -1.45 -6.34 -0.69
C ILE A 112 -0.77 -7.63 -0.22
N PRO A 113 -1.11 -8.80 -0.78
CA PRO A 113 -0.50 -10.07 -0.38
C PRO A 113 0.94 -10.19 -0.89
N GLU A 114 1.60 -11.26 -0.47
CA GLU A 114 2.90 -11.67 -1.00
C GLU A 114 2.87 -11.85 -2.52
N GLY A 115 4.03 -11.62 -3.17
CA GLY A 115 4.18 -11.77 -4.61
C GLY A 115 3.69 -10.57 -5.42
N PHE A 116 3.47 -9.44 -4.75
CA PHE A 116 3.26 -8.15 -5.41
C PHE A 116 4.39 -7.18 -5.10
N ALA A 117 4.87 -6.46 -6.11
CA ALA A 117 5.69 -5.28 -5.90
C ALA A 117 4.79 -4.08 -5.59
N HIS A 118 5.22 -3.21 -4.70
CA HIS A 118 4.43 -2.10 -4.16
C HIS A 118 5.19 -0.78 -4.17
N GLY A 119 4.48 0.30 -4.44
CA GLY A 119 4.99 1.65 -4.37
C GLY A 119 3.88 2.69 -4.35
N TYR A 120 4.24 3.96 -4.22
CA TYR A 120 3.29 5.05 -4.28
C TYR A 120 3.91 6.35 -4.81
N SER A 121 3.08 7.24 -5.34
CA SER A 121 3.44 8.63 -5.64
C SER A 121 2.68 9.59 -4.72
N VAL A 122 3.31 10.72 -4.38
CA VAL A 122 2.74 11.76 -3.52
C VAL A 122 2.02 12.82 -4.35
N LEU A 123 0.70 12.95 -4.14
CA LEU A 123 -0.18 13.85 -4.89
C LEU A 123 -0.43 15.19 -4.19
N SER A 124 -0.24 15.25 -2.87
CA SER A 124 -0.31 16.48 -2.06
C SER A 124 1.06 17.10 -1.86
N ASP A 125 1.18 18.23 -1.18
CA ASP A 125 2.48 18.86 -0.90
C ASP A 125 3.39 17.99 -0.04
N SER A 126 2.83 17.19 0.84
CA SER A 126 3.49 16.08 1.52
C SER A 126 2.46 15.01 1.86
N ALA A 127 2.91 13.79 2.10
CA ALA A 127 2.07 12.73 2.62
C ALA A 127 2.81 11.89 3.65
N THR A 128 2.07 11.39 4.64
CA THR A 128 2.55 10.42 5.60
C THR A 128 1.78 9.11 5.42
N VAL A 129 2.51 8.06 5.08
CA VAL A 129 1.99 6.71 4.85
C VAL A 129 2.46 5.79 5.95
N VAL A 130 1.57 4.96 6.45
CA VAL A 130 1.86 3.92 7.45
C VAL A 130 1.73 2.56 6.80
N TYR A 131 2.74 1.71 7.00
CA TYR A 131 2.75 0.30 6.59
C TYR A 131 2.73 -0.61 7.80
N LEU A 132 1.98 -1.70 7.70
CA LEU A 132 2.22 -2.91 8.46
C LEU A 132 2.78 -3.96 7.51
N GLN A 133 3.80 -4.70 7.92
CA GLN A 133 4.44 -5.78 7.16
C GLN A 133 4.40 -7.09 7.94
N SER A 134 4.17 -8.21 7.21
CA SER A 134 4.01 -9.54 7.81
C SER A 134 5.32 -10.25 8.12
N GLY A 135 6.44 -9.80 7.57
CA GLY A 135 7.76 -10.38 7.77
C GLY A 135 8.79 -9.35 8.17
N ASP A 136 9.98 -9.81 8.49
CA ASP A 136 11.13 -8.98 8.77
C ASP A 136 11.80 -8.52 7.47
N TYR A 137 12.49 -7.38 7.51
CA TYR A 137 13.28 -6.94 6.38
C TYR A 137 14.46 -7.88 6.12
N SER A 138 14.54 -8.41 4.91
CA SER A 138 15.63 -9.27 4.45
C SER A 138 16.39 -8.63 3.29
N PRO A 139 17.57 -8.05 3.51
CA PRO A 139 18.35 -7.40 2.45
C PRO A 139 18.73 -8.34 1.29
N GLU A 140 18.86 -9.64 1.56
CA GLU A 140 19.23 -10.65 0.55
C GLU A 140 18.06 -10.98 -0.39
N HIS A 141 16.82 -10.74 0.05
CA HIS A 141 15.60 -11.00 -0.71
C HIS A 141 14.91 -9.71 -1.18
N ASP A 142 15.42 -8.54 -0.79
CA ASP A 142 14.85 -7.25 -1.18
C ASP A 142 15.08 -6.97 -2.66
N GLY A 143 14.01 -6.76 -3.38
CA GLY A 143 14.00 -6.45 -4.80
C GLY A 143 13.29 -5.14 -5.11
N SER A 144 13.69 -4.53 -6.22
CA SER A 144 13.04 -3.31 -6.71
C SER A 144 12.86 -3.33 -8.23
N ILE A 145 11.78 -2.70 -8.67
CA ILE A 145 11.50 -2.44 -10.09
C ILE A 145 11.49 -0.93 -10.27
N ASN A 146 12.24 -0.42 -11.25
CA ASN A 146 12.22 1.01 -11.56
C ASN A 146 10.78 1.44 -11.92
N PRO A 147 10.14 2.32 -11.13
CA PRO A 147 8.75 2.71 -11.35
C PRO A 147 8.53 3.43 -12.68
N LEU A 148 9.56 4.05 -13.24
CA LEU A 148 9.49 4.79 -14.51
C LEU A 148 9.74 3.90 -15.74
N SER A 149 10.11 2.62 -15.55
CA SER A 149 10.25 1.66 -16.65
C SER A 149 8.93 0.99 -17.07
N LEU A 150 7.85 1.29 -16.36
CA LEU A 150 6.52 0.73 -16.55
C LEU A 150 5.56 1.83 -17.03
N ASP A 151 4.56 1.44 -17.83
CA ASP A 151 3.50 2.35 -18.28
C ASP A 151 2.45 2.54 -17.18
N ILE A 152 2.89 3.16 -16.07
CA ILE A 152 2.05 3.49 -14.92
C ILE A 152 1.85 5.01 -14.91
N ASP A 153 0.58 5.43 -14.93
CA ASP A 153 0.23 6.84 -14.75
C ASP A 153 0.31 7.21 -13.26
N TRP A 154 1.48 7.66 -12.84
CA TRP A 154 1.78 8.04 -11.46
C TRP A 154 1.10 9.33 -10.98
N LYS A 155 0.41 10.05 -11.88
CA LYS A 155 -0.27 11.33 -11.57
C LYS A 155 0.65 12.42 -11.02
N VAL A 156 1.93 12.37 -11.34
CA VAL A 156 2.93 13.37 -10.98
C VAL A 156 3.68 13.85 -12.23
N GLU A 157 3.92 15.16 -12.34
CA GLU A 157 4.51 15.76 -13.54
C GLU A 157 6.05 15.65 -13.58
N LYS A 158 6.68 15.72 -12.40
CA LYS A 158 8.14 15.71 -12.23
C LYS A 158 8.49 14.77 -11.09
N PRO A 159 8.56 13.45 -11.35
CA PRO A 159 8.87 12.48 -10.31
C PRO A 159 10.27 12.67 -9.74
N ILE A 160 10.38 12.45 -8.43
CA ILE A 160 11.61 12.50 -7.63
C ILE A 160 11.87 11.11 -7.08
#